data_2b6b19c544e40b420d1a1bd0365d08bd
#
_entry.id   2b6b19c544e40b420d1a1bd0365d08bd
#
_cell.length_a   1.000
_cell.length_b   1.000
_cell.length_c   1.000
_cell.angle_alpha   90.00
_cell.angle_beta   90.00
_cell.angle_gamma   90.00
#
_symmetry.space_group_name_H-M   'P 1'
#
loop_
_entity.id
_entity.type
_entity.pdbx_description
1 polymer ?
#
loop_
_entity_poly.entity_id
_entity_poly.type
_entity_poly.pdbx_seq_one_letter_code
_entity_poly.pdbx_strand_id
1 'polypeptide(L)'
;MKLALLTFGACLATTATAQSDWLTTWDGMLYGYGKHSVLREDSILNPGNRLAHLPERSAVGELRLNLKAESETVRLTARAIATWQNRADSAATQQSDDAYLSQWQIRLRATEGWHVAAGRDVLSWGPGQFRSPSNPFYFDNGRRNPMRELVGMDSAKISWTPDMQSSASLVHIFSSGHSTSQDDPWRAGWLAKFDRRGDEWALGLVALKAPDTPAFYGAYGQNTLSDALLLYGELGSSTQPVALQSPADISQPFTVQANSPRRTTALLGAAYTFENSQSLSVEYLHDGHGYTAAQENSYFQRAITQPGIALGQAPRLLGRDYLHLVWQSNLMAETGYWRLMFSRNLNDHGNELASYGETVLSPKISAYALAVLPQGNARQEFSALVQRSLTLGLKIALP
;
A
#
# COMPACT_ATOMS: atom_id res chain seq x y z
N MET A 1 5.01 -29.43 -2.78
CA MET A 1 5.71 -28.20 -3.17
C MET A 1 6.38 -27.47 -1.99
N LYS A 2 6.25 -28.00 -0.77
CA LYS A 2 6.81 -27.40 0.48
C LYS A 2 8.33 -27.61 0.69
N LEU A 3 8.98 -28.48 -0.06
CA LEU A 3 10.43 -28.81 0.11
C LEU A 3 11.37 -28.05 -0.85
N ALA A 4 10.85 -27.42 -1.90
CA ALA A 4 11.69 -26.81 -2.94
C ALA A 4 12.28 -25.43 -2.56
N LEU A 5 11.70 -24.73 -1.58
CA LEU A 5 12.20 -23.41 -1.16
C LEU A 5 13.43 -23.51 -0.23
N LEU A 6 13.54 -24.58 0.55
CA LEU A 6 14.70 -24.81 1.42
C LEU A 6 15.95 -25.24 0.65
N THR A 7 15.80 -25.86 -0.52
CA THR A 7 16.91 -26.29 -1.37
C THR A 7 17.53 -25.16 -2.19
N PHE A 8 16.83 -24.08 -2.47
CA PHE A 8 17.38 -22.95 -3.24
C PHE A 8 18.41 -22.13 -2.42
N GLY A 9 18.22 -22.03 -1.09
CA GLY A 9 19.17 -21.37 -0.19
C GLY A 9 20.47 -22.17 0.02
N ALA A 10 20.39 -23.50 -0.04
CA ALA A 10 21.56 -24.38 0.18
C ALA A 10 22.46 -24.52 -1.05
N CYS A 11 21.93 -24.40 -2.28
CA CYS A 11 22.74 -24.49 -3.49
C CYS A 11 23.63 -23.27 -3.77
N LEU A 12 23.33 -22.11 -3.21
CA LEU A 12 24.16 -20.91 -3.38
C LEU A 12 25.37 -20.87 -2.41
N ALA A 13 25.37 -21.70 -1.37
CA ALA A 13 26.42 -21.71 -0.35
C ALA A 13 27.60 -22.65 -0.67
N THR A 14 27.54 -23.50 -1.69
CA THR A 14 28.53 -24.58 -1.92
C THR A 14 29.46 -24.40 -3.12
N THR A 15 29.47 -23.27 -3.81
CA THR A 15 30.39 -23.03 -4.96
C THR A 15 31.37 -21.88 -4.76
N ALA A 16 31.83 -21.62 -3.55
CA ALA A 16 32.74 -20.54 -3.24
C ALA A 16 34.21 -21.02 -3.17
N THR A 17 34.81 -21.39 -4.31
CA THR A 17 36.27 -21.55 -4.44
C THR A 17 36.85 -20.96 -5.75
N ALA A 18 36.10 -20.08 -6.42
CA ALA A 18 36.69 -19.13 -7.35
C ALA A 18 36.56 -17.73 -6.69
N GLN A 19 37.63 -16.93 -6.72
CA GLN A 19 37.59 -15.51 -6.36
C GLN A 19 36.48 -14.85 -7.17
N SER A 20 35.25 -14.89 -6.65
CA SER A 20 34.10 -14.31 -7.36
C SER A 20 33.99 -12.86 -6.90
N ASP A 21 34.00 -11.92 -7.83
CA ASP A 21 33.72 -10.49 -7.61
C ASP A 21 32.29 -10.23 -7.08
N TRP A 22 31.65 -11.25 -6.52
CA TRP A 22 30.29 -11.19 -6.00
C TRP A 22 30.26 -10.88 -4.51
N LEU A 23 29.64 -9.74 -4.18
CA LEU A 23 29.27 -9.41 -2.81
C LEU A 23 27.89 -9.98 -2.53
N THR A 24 27.81 -10.91 -1.57
CA THR A 24 26.52 -11.49 -1.15
C THR A 24 26.21 -11.06 0.28
N THR A 25 24.99 -10.55 0.48
CA THR A 25 24.45 -10.17 1.81
C THR A 25 23.07 -10.74 1.98
N TRP A 26 22.71 -11.07 3.21
CA TRP A 26 21.36 -11.44 3.58
C TRP A 26 20.99 -10.85 4.93
N ASP A 27 19.72 -10.61 5.13
CA ASP A 27 19.13 -10.22 6.40
C ASP A 27 17.73 -10.78 6.50
N GLY A 28 17.17 -10.79 7.68
CA GLY A 28 15.83 -11.29 7.88
C GLY A 28 15.12 -10.64 9.05
N MET A 29 13.80 -10.79 9.06
CA MET A 29 12.94 -10.31 10.13
C MET A 29 11.84 -11.32 10.40
N LEU A 30 11.70 -11.71 11.66
CA LEU A 30 10.58 -12.51 12.14
C LEU A 30 9.59 -11.59 12.86
N TYR A 31 8.34 -11.64 12.44
CA TYR A 31 7.21 -10.96 13.08
C TYR A 31 6.30 -11.97 13.77
N GLY A 32 5.86 -11.65 14.96
CA GLY A 32 4.79 -12.36 15.64
C GLY A 32 3.81 -11.35 16.20
N TYR A 33 2.51 -11.42 15.83
CA TYR A 33 1.52 -10.49 16.36
C TYR A 33 0.13 -11.10 16.50
N GLY A 34 -0.60 -10.55 17.48
CA GLY A 34 -2.01 -10.77 17.66
C GLY A 34 -2.81 -9.51 17.35
N LYS A 35 -3.94 -9.66 16.68
CA LYS A 35 -4.91 -8.59 16.44
C LYS A 35 -6.24 -8.95 17.03
N HIS A 36 -6.87 -8.00 17.71
CA HIS A 36 -8.27 -8.07 18.15
C HIS A 36 -9.05 -6.92 17.54
N SER A 37 -10.21 -7.23 16.93
CA SER A 37 -11.11 -6.25 16.33
C SER A 37 -12.49 -6.37 16.97
N VAL A 38 -13.07 -5.25 17.36
CA VAL A 38 -14.48 -5.16 17.73
C VAL A 38 -15.25 -4.73 16.49
N LEU A 39 -16.05 -5.62 15.97
CA LEU A 39 -16.86 -5.38 14.78
C LEU A 39 -18.07 -4.53 15.15
N ARG A 40 -18.63 -3.86 14.15
CA ARG A 40 -19.86 -3.09 14.35
C ARG A 40 -21.07 -4.03 14.27
N GLU A 41 -21.79 -4.16 15.38
CA GLU A 41 -22.96 -5.05 15.50
C GLU A 41 -24.13 -4.59 14.61
N ASP A 42 -24.36 -3.27 14.55
CA ASP A 42 -25.39 -2.62 13.73
C ASP A 42 -24.91 -2.27 12.31
N SER A 43 -23.88 -2.99 11.80
CA SER A 43 -23.35 -2.74 10.46
C SER A 43 -24.40 -2.97 9.38
N ILE A 44 -24.67 -1.94 8.59
CA ILE A 44 -25.57 -2.00 7.43
C ILE A 44 -24.90 -2.75 6.26
N LEU A 45 -23.58 -2.57 6.11
CA LEU A 45 -22.83 -3.19 5.01
C LEU A 45 -22.54 -4.67 5.25
N ASN A 46 -22.45 -5.10 6.52
CA ASN A 46 -22.09 -6.47 6.88
C ASN A 46 -22.93 -6.97 8.05
N PRO A 47 -24.26 -7.12 7.87
CA PRO A 47 -25.17 -7.50 8.95
C PRO A 47 -24.77 -8.84 9.59
N GLY A 48 -24.55 -8.83 10.91
CA GLY A 48 -24.13 -10.01 11.66
C GLY A 48 -22.84 -10.66 11.17
N ASN A 49 -21.96 -9.91 10.52
CA ASN A 49 -20.69 -10.35 9.95
C ASN A 49 -20.82 -11.50 8.91
N ARG A 50 -21.97 -11.62 8.23
CA ARG A 50 -22.28 -12.77 7.35
C ARG A 50 -21.78 -12.62 5.92
N LEU A 51 -21.43 -11.41 5.48
CA LEU A 51 -21.02 -11.15 4.11
C LEU A 51 -19.49 -11.13 3.97
N ALA A 52 -18.81 -10.40 4.85
CA ALA A 52 -17.36 -10.21 4.77
C ALA A 52 -16.59 -11.21 5.65
N HIS A 53 -17.22 -11.88 6.61
CA HIS A 53 -16.56 -12.79 7.55
C HIS A 53 -15.29 -12.19 8.15
N LEU A 54 -15.38 -10.94 8.62
CA LEU A 54 -14.24 -10.20 9.16
C LEU A 54 -13.76 -10.89 10.45
N PRO A 55 -12.44 -11.13 10.59
CA PRO A 55 -11.92 -11.77 11.79
C PRO A 55 -11.98 -10.82 13.00
N GLU A 56 -12.52 -11.31 14.10
CA GLU A 56 -12.50 -10.63 15.39
C GLU A 56 -11.16 -10.82 16.08
N ARG A 57 -10.51 -11.96 15.85
CA ARG A 57 -9.18 -12.27 16.38
C ARG A 57 -8.32 -12.85 15.28
N SER A 58 -7.05 -12.47 15.27
CA SER A 58 -6.06 -13.13 14.44
C SER A 58 -4.71 -13.19 15.16
N ALA A 59 -3.99 -14.27 14.91
CA ALA A 59 -2.60 -14.44 15.29
C ALA A 59 -1.81 -14.73 14.01
N VAL A 60 -0.68 -14.04 13.84
CA VAL A 60 0.16 -14.13 12.65
C VAL A 60 1.62 -14.29 13.07
N GLY A 61 2.29 -15.27 12.49
CA GLY A 61 3.73 -15.38 12.41
C GLY A 61 4.17 -15.12 10.97
N GLU A 62 5.19 -14.30 10.77
CA GLU A 62 5.68 -13.97 9.43
C GLU A 62 7.20 -13.88 9.44
N LEU A 63 7.83 -14.64 8.56
CA LEU A 63 9.26 -14.57 8.30
C LEU A 63 9.51 -13.87 6.97
N ARG A 64 10.34 -12.83 6.99
CA ARG A 64 10.83 -12.12 5.79
C ARG A 64 12.33 -12.31 5.68
N LEU A 65 12.79 -12.79 4.54
CA LEU A 65 14.21 -12.99 4.25
C LEU A 65 14.58 -12.18 3.01
N ASN A 66 15.61 -11.36 3.10
CA ASN A 66 16.17 -10.61 2.01
C ASN A 66 17.51 -11.22 1.62
N LEU A 67 17.73 -11.40 0.33
CA LEU A 67 18.98 -11.84 -0.27
C LEU A 67 19.40 -10.82 -1.31
N LYS A 68 20.66 -10.41 -1.31
CA LYS A 68 21.26 -9.58 -2.32
C LYS A 68 22.61 -10.18 -2.72
N ALA A 69 22.84 -10.32 -4.02
CA ALA A 69 24.13 -10.69 -4.58
C ALA A 69 24.43 -9.72 -5.71
N GLU A 70 25.60 -9.09 -5.73
CA GLU A 70 25.97 -8.14 -6.76
C GLU A 70 27.42 -8.27 -7.21
N SER A 71 27.62 -7.98 -8.48
CA SER A 71 28.91 -7.78 -9.13
C SER A 71 28.91 -6.39 -9.79
N GLU A 72 29.97 -6.02 -10.51
CA GLU A 72 30.04 -4.75 -11.24
C GLU A 72 28.90 -4.53 -12.24
N THR A 73 28.43 -5.59 -12.89
CA THR A 73 27.45 -5.53 -13.99
C THR A 73 26.10 -6.13 -13.65
N VAL A 74 26.03 -7.04 -12.66
CA VAL A 74 24.82 -7.80 -12.33
C VAL A 74 24.46 -7.59 -10.87
N ARG A 75 23.17 -7.35 -10.60
CA ARG A 75 22.59 -7.37 -9.26
C ARG A 75 21.40 -8.33 -9.23
N LEU A 76 21.43 -9.22 -8.27
CA LEU A 76 20.34 -10.15 -7.93
C LEU A 76 19.77 -9.75 -6.58
N THR A 77 18.47 -9.66 -6.48
CA THR A 77 17.77 -9.45 -5.20
C THR A 77 16.62 -10.43 -5.09
N ALA A 78 16.35 -10.92 -3.89
CA ALA A 78 15.18 -11.74 -3.62
C ALA A 78 14.67 -11.43 -2.21
N ARG A 79 13.34 -11.40 -2.05
CA ARG A 79 12.64 -11.28 -0.78
C ARG A 79 11.63 -12.41 -0.67
N ALA A 80 11.91 -13.37 0.20
CA ALA A 80 11.00 -14.46 0.52
C ALA A 80 10.18 -14.12 1.76
N ILE A 81 8.90 -14.48 1.72
CA ILE A 81 7.98 -14.34 2.84
C ILE A 81 7.37 -15.70 3.12
N ALA A 82 7.33 -16.09 4.40
CA ALA A 82 6.55 -17.22 4.87
C ALA A 82 5.62 -16.73 5.98
N THR A 83 4.33 -17.02 5.86
CA THR A 83 3.27 -16.60 6.81
C THR A 83 2.56 -17.81 7.39
N TRP A 84 2.28 -17.73 8.67
CA TRP A 84 1.40 -18.63 9.39
C TRP A 84 0.31 -17.80 10.04
N GLN A 85 -0.92 -18.07 9.70
CA GLN A 85 -2.02 -17.25 10.14
C GLN A 85 -3.17 -18.07 10.69
N ASN A 86 -3.69 -17.63 11.83
CA ASN A 86 -4.93 -18.12 12.42
C ASN A 86 -5.89 -16.93 12.53
N ARG A 87 -7.07 -17.05 11.95
CA ARG A 87 -8.14 -16.05 11.97
C ARG A 87 -9.39 -16.67 12.55
N ALA A 88 -10.03 -15.99 13.48
CA ALA A 88 -11.28 -16.42 14.07
C ALA A 88 -12.32 -15.29 13.99
N ASP A 89 -13.52 -15.63 13.56
CA ASP A 89 -14.72 -14.84 13.73
C ASP A 89 -15.69 -15.57 14.67
N SER A 90 -16.91 -15.06 14.83
CA SER A 90 -17.95 -15.69 15.66
C SER A 90 -18.44 -17.04 15.14
N ALA A 91 -18.19 -17.38 13.87
CA ALA A 91 -18.71 -18.59 13.21
C ALA A 91 -17.63 -19.66 13.02
N ALA A 92 -16.39 -19.30 12.75
CA ALA A 92 -15.34 -20.24 12.38
C ALA A 92 -13.93 -19.75 12.74
N THR A 93 -13.02 -20.71 12.84
CA THR A 93 -11.57 -20.47 12.89
C THR A 93 -10.94 -21.01 11.61
N GLN A 94 -10.18 -20.15 10.92
CA GLN A 94 -9.47 -20.50 9.70
C GLN A 94 -7.97 -20.42 9.92
N GLN A 95 -7.27 -21.46 9.52
CA GLN A 95 -5.81 -21.48 9.49
C GLN A 95 -5.33 -21.44 8.05
N SER A 96 -4.30 -20.66 7.82
CA SER A 96 -3.63 -20.61 6.51
C SER A 96 -2.13 -20.45 6.71
N ASP A 97 -1.37 -21.12 5.86
CA ASP A 97 0.06 -20.95 5.71
C ASP A 97 0.37 -20.65 4.23
N ASP A 98 1.32 -19.77 4.01
CA ASP A 98 1.77 -19.43 2.66
C ASP A 98 3.27 -19.14 2.67
N ALA A 99 3.94 -19.43 1.55
CA ALA A 99 5.34 -19.11 1.36
C ALA A 99 5.59 -18.75 -0.11
N TYR A 100 6.11 -17.56 -0.35
CA TYR A 100 6.28 -17.02 -1.68
C TYR A 100 7.45 -16.03 -1.76
N LEU A 101 7.89 -15.75 -2.99
CA LEU A 101 8.77 -14.61 -3.24
C LEU A 101 7.92 -13.36 -3.46
N SER A 102 7.96 -12.43 -2.52
CA SER A 102 7.24 -11.15 -2.63
C SER A 102 7.91 -10.23 -3.65
N GLN A 103 9.22 -10.33 -3.75
CA GLN A 103 10.06 -9.62 -4.71
C GLN A 103 11.23 -10.50 -5.14
N TRP A 104 11.65 -10.39 -6.38
CA TRP A 104 12.91 -10.90 -6.90
C TRP A 104 13.26 -10.15 -8.17
N GLN A 105 14.51 -9.85 -8.39
CA GLN A 105 14.94 -9.09 -9.55
C GLN A 105 16.35 -9.48 -9.98
N ILE A 106 16.51 -9.60 -11.28
CA ILE A 106 17.81 -9.61 -11.96
C ILE A 106 17.94 -8.27 -12.65
N ARG A 107 19.00 -7.51 -12.33
CA ARG A 107 19.31 -6.23 -12.94
C ARG A 107 20.69 -6.30 -13.57
N LEU A 108 20.78 -5.87 -14.84
CA LEU A 108 21.99 -5.80 -15.63
C LEU A 108 22.31 -4.34 -15.96
N ARG A 109 23.55 -3.93 -15.78
CA ARG A 109 24.08 -2.69 -16.33
C ARG A 109 24.50 -2.98 -17.77
N ALA A 110 23.74 -2.50 -18.75
CA ALA A 110 24.01 -2.76 -20.17
C ALA A 110 25.14 -1.86 -20.70
N THR A 111 25.05 -0.56 -20.39
CA THR A 111 26.07 0.47 -20.68
C THR A 111 25.97 1.57 -19.63
N GLU A 112 26.81 2.61 -19.73
CA GLU A 112 26.68 3.80 -18.88
C GLU A 112 25.27 4.40 -19.00
N GLY A 113 24.61 4.60 -17.87
CA GLY A 113 23.25 5.13 -17.77
C GLY A 113 22.14 4.16 -18.18
N TRP A 114 22.41 3.00 -18.78
CA TRP A 114 21.39 2.05 -19.20
C TRP A 114 21.34 0.80 -18.32
N HIS A 115 20.15 0.45 -17.86
CA HIS A 115 19.90 -0.74 -17.06
C HIS A 115 18.73 -1.53 -17.62
N VAL A 116 18.84 -2.84 -17.60
CA VAL A 116 17.75 -3.77 -17.90
C VAL A 116 17.48 -4.59 -16.65
N ALA A 117 16.24 -4.79 -16.30
CA ALA A 117 15.84 -5.64 -15.18
C ALA A 117 14.65 -6.50 -15.54
N ALA A 118 14.57 -7.67 -14.93
CA ALA A 118 13.41 -8.56 -15.02
C ALA A 118 13.16 -9.20 -13.65
N GLY A 119 11.90 -9.41 -13.31
CA GLY A 119 11.52 -10.05 -12.06
C GLY A 119 10.23 -9.48 -11.47
N ARG A 120 10.04 -9.75 -10.19
CA ARG A 120 8.92 -9.28 -9.39
C ARG A 120 9.37 -8.08 -8.56
N ASP A 121 8.86 -6.91 -8.89
CA ASP A 121 9.26 -5.64 -8.27
C ASP A 121 8.05 -4.84 -7.78
N VAL A 122 8.22 -4.11 -6.68
CA VAL A 122 7.21 -3.17 -6.18
C VAL A 122 7.36 -1.85 -6.91
N LEU A 123 6.38 -1.54 -7.74
CA LEU A 123 6.34 -0.31 -8.54
C LEU A 123 5.69 0.83 -7.74
N SER A 124 6.33 1.23 -6.63
CA SER A 124 5.82 2.28 -5.74
C SER A 124 6.57 3.59 -5.92
N TRP A 125 5.82 4.70 -5.91
CA TRP A 125 6.33 6.08 -5.98
C TRP A 125 5.31 7.05 -5.39
N GLY A 126 5.64 8.34 -5.40
CA GLY A 126 4.81 9.43 -4.90
C GLY A 126 5.04 9.74 -3.42
N PRO A 127 4.87 11.01 -3.00
CA PRO A 127 5.09 11.46 -1.63
C PRO A 127 3.90 11.24 -0.67
N GLY A 128 2.68 11.01 -1.18
CA GLY A 128 1.45 10.94 -0.39
C GLY A 128 1.51 9.96 0.78
N GLN A 129 1.02 10.35 1.95
CA GLN A 129 0.96 9.51 3.15
C GLN A 129 -0.37 8.76 3.28
N PHE A 130 -1.47 9.38 2.86
CA PHE A 130 -2.80 8.80 2.93
C PHE A 130 -3.04 7.82 1.77
N ARG A 131 -2.86 8.30 0.55
CA ARG A 131 -3.04 7.56 -0.70
C ARG A 131 -2.04 8.04 -1.74
N SER A 132 -1.88 7.28 -2.82
CA SER A 132 -1.02 7.66 -3.94
C SER A 132 -1.81 7.73 -5.26
N PRO A 133 -2.46 8.86 -5.55
CA PRO A 133 -3.22 9.06 -6.80
C PRO A 133 -2.40 8.82 -8.06
N SER A 134 -1.12 9.13 -8.04
CA SER A 134 -0.21 8.96 -9.19
C SER A 134 0.17 7.52 -9.47
N ASN A 135 -0.16 6.57 -8.54
CA ASN A 135 0.20 5.17 -8.67
C ASN A 135 -1.02 4.32 -9.06
N PRO A 136 -1.03 3.68 -10.24
CA PRO A 136 -2.17 2.88 -10.68
C PRO A 136 -2.25 1.50 -10.01
N PHE A 137 -1.20 1.06 -9.28
CA PHE A 137 -1.09 -0.28 -8.69
C PHE A 137 -1.19 -0.28 -7.17
N TYR A 138 -0.73 0.79 -6.53
CA TYR A 138 -0.67 0.92 -5.08
C TYR A 138 -1.28 2.26 -4.66
N PHE A 139 -2.58 2.43 -4.92
CA PHE A 139 -3.33 3.60 -4.44
C PHE A 139 -3.27 3.68 -2.91
N ASP A 140 -3.47 2.55 -2.22
CA ASP A 140 -3.06 2.38 -0.84
C ASP A 140 -1.59 1.92 -0.80
N ASN A 141 -0.69 2.87 -0.57
CA ASN A 141 0.76 2.66 -0.57
C ASN A 141 1.31 2.00 0.71
N GLY A 142 0.43 1.53 1.61
CA GLY A 142 0.81 0.84 2.85
C GLY A 142 1.32 1.76 3.96
N ARG A 143 1.52 3.05 3.72
CA ARG A 143 2.11 3.98 4.71
C ARG A 143 1.28 4.16 5.97
N ARG A 144 -0.04 3.89 5.90
CA ARG A 144 -0.92 3.92 7.07
C ARG A 144 -0.74 2.71 8.00
N ASN A 145 -0.23 1.62 7.50
CA ASN A 145 0.05 0.42 8.30
C ASN A 145 1.51 -0.02 8.07
N PRO A 146 2.44 0.33 8.98
CA PRO A 146 3.85 -0.01 8.85
C PRO A 146 4.14 -1.53 8.78
N MET A 147 3.16 -2.37 9.13
CA MET A 147 3.28 -3.84 9.05
C MET A 147 2.92 -4.39 7.67
N ARG A 148 2.21 -3.59 6.84
CA ARG A 148 1.78 -4.04 5.53
C ARG A 148 2.97 -4.16 4.59
N GLU A 149 3.13 -5.35 4.01
CA GLU A 149 4.06 -5.59 2.92
C GLU A 149 3.37 -5.34 1.57
N LEU A 150 4.01 -4.54 0.72
CA LEU A 150 3.59 -4.41 -0.68
C LEU A 150 4.20 -5.57 -1.48
N VAL A 151 3.37 -6.28 -2.20
CA VAL A 151 3.79 -7.41 -3.03
C VAL A 151 4.10 -6.92 -4.45
N GLY A 152 5.23 -7.34 -4.99
CA GLY A 152 5.66 -6.96 -6.33
C GLY A 152 4.85 -7.62 -7.44
N MET A 153 4.90 -7.02 -8.64
CA MET A 153 4.35 -7.54 -9.88
C MET A 153 5.47 -8.02 -10.80
N ASP A 154 5.22 -9.09 -11.55
CA ASP A 154 6.19 -9.62 -12.50
C ASP A 154 6.30 -8.70 -13.72
N SER A 155 7.51 -8.23 -14.02
CA SER A 155 7.76 -7.24 -15.05
C SER A 155 9.16 -7.36 -15.66
N ALA A 156 9.30 -6.78 -16.84
CA ALA A 156 10.58 -6.48 -17.46
C ALA A 156 10.71 -4.96 -17.64
N LYS A 157 11.87 -4.41 -17.33
CA LYS A 157 12.12 -2.97 -17.28
C LYS A 157 13.41 -2.61 -18.00
N ILE A 158 13.36 -1.58 -18.81
CA ILE A 158 14.53 -0.85 -19.29
C ILE A 158 14.51 0.54 -18.66
N SER A 159 15.65 0.98 -18.17
CA SER A 159 15.81 2.30 -17.53
C SER A 159 17.00 3.02 -18.11
N TRP A 160 16.84 4.32 -18.33
CA TRP A 160 17.86 5.24 -18.79
C TRP A 160 18.04 6.37 -17.78
N THR A 161 19.26 6.55 -17.33
CA THR A 161 19.66 7.57 -16.35
C THR A 161 20.79 8.36 -16.97
N PRO A 162 20.48 9.41 -17.80
CA PRO A 162 21.48 10.18 -18.53
C PRO A 162 22.39 10.98 -17.60
N ASP A 163 21.87 11.38 -16.46
CA ASP A 163 22.54 12.18 -15.45
C ASP A 163 22.03 11.81 -14.04
N MET A 164 22.56 12.47 -13.02
CA MET A 164 22.17 12.23 -11.62
C MET A 164 20.79 12.80 -11.27
N GLN A 165 20.18 13.60 -12.13
CA GLN A 165 18.93 14.32 -11.87
C GLN A 165 17.75 13.71 -12.63
N SER A 166 17.99 12.98 -13.72
CA SER A 166 16.95 12.50 -14.62
C SER A 166 16.96 10.99 -14.76
N SER A 167 15.77 10.38 -14.79
CA SER A 167 15.62 8.97 -15.17
C SER A 167 14.36 8.75 -15.97
N ALA A 168 14.41 7.85 -16.94
CA ALA A 168 13.29 7.38 -17.70
C ALA A 168 13.22 5.85 -17.64
N SER A 169 12.04 5.28 -17.54
CA SER A 169 11.85 3.83 -17.51
C SER A 169 10.65 3.42 -18.35
N LEU A 170 10.82 2.33 -19.09
CA LEU A 170 9.74 1.63 -19.75
C LEU A 170 9.63 0.24 -19.14
N VAL A 171 8.45 -0.11 -18.65
CA VAL A 171 8.18 -1.36 -17.92
C VAL A 171 7.05 -2.11 -18.62
N HIS A 172 7.26 -3.36 -18.95
CA HIS A 172 6.21 -4.28 -19.38
C HIS A 172 5.81 -5.16 -18.19
N ILE A 173 4.57 -5.06 -17.77
CA ILE A 173 4.00 -5.83 -16.66
C ILE A 173 3.20 -6.97 -17.27
N PHE A 174 3.47 -8.21 -16.85
CA PHE A 174 2.86 -9.40 -17.44
C PHE A 174 2.16 -10.33 -16.44
N SER A 175 2.34 -10.14 -15.13
CA SER A 175 1.66 -10.92 -14.10
C SER A 175 1.47 -10.11 -12.80
N SER A 176 0.43 -10.44 -12.04
CA SER A 176 0.17 -9.88 -10.71
C SER A 176 1.20 -10.29 -9.66
N GLY A 177 2.08 -11.23 -10.01
CA GLY A 177 2.94 -11.83 -9.00
C GLY A 177 2.15 -12.63 -7.97
N HIS A 178 2.16 -12.17 -6.74
CA HIS A 178 1.37 -12.73 -5.63
C HIS A 178 0.30 -11.74 -5.13
N SER A 179 0.10 -10.63 -5.82
CA SER A 179 -0.89 -9.63 -5.41
C SER A 179 -2.30 -10.15 -5.61
N THR A 180 -3.10 -10.10 -4.55
CA THR A 180 -4.52 -10.47 -4.54
C THR A 180 -5.42 -9.27 -4.25
N SER A 181 -4.86 -8.05 -4.23
CA SER A 181 -5.63 -6.84 -3.92
C SER A 181 -6.72 -6.61 -4.96
N GLN A 182 -7.96 -6.49 -4.49
CA GLN A 182 -9.09 -6.08 -5.31
C GLN A 182 -9.18 -4.56 -5.45
N ASP A 183 -8.64 -3.83 -4.46
CA ASP A 183 -8.69 -2.36 -4.41
C ASP A 183 -7.77 -1.74 -5.47
N ASP A 184 -6.63 -2.38 -5.71
CA ASP A 184 -5.64 -1.98 -6.70
C ASP A 184 -5.40 -3.13 -7.69
N PRO A 185 -6.33 -3.40 -8.61
CA PRO A 185 -6.20 -4.52 -9.53
C PRO A 185 -5.03 -4.26 -10.49
N TRP A 186 -4.08 -5.20 -10.49
CA TRP A 186 -3.01 -5.18 -11.49
C TRP A 186 -3.58 -5.36 -12.90
N ARG A 187 -2.85 -4.84 -13.88
CA ARG A 187 -3.16 -5.06 -15.30
C ARG A 187 -1.89 -5.27 -16.08
N ALA A 188 -1.87 -6.31 -16.90
CA ALA A 188 -0.83 -6.47 -17.90
C ALA A 188 -0.79 -5.23 -18.81
N GLY A 189 0.38 -4.73 -19.10
CA GLY A 189 0.50 -3.54 -19.95
C GLY A 189 1.87 -2.90 -19.91
N TRP A 190 1.95 -1.75 -20.57
CA TRP A 190 3.16 -0.93 -20.66
C TRP A 190 3.05 0.28 -19.77
N LEU A 191 4.04 0.45 -18.89
CA LEU A 191 4.21 1.62 -18.04
C LEU A 191 5.42 2.41 -18.50
N ALA A 192 5.23 3.70 -18.80
CA ALA A 192 6.29 4.66 -18.98
C ALA A 192 6.36 5.57 -17.75
N LYS A 193 7.56 5.78 -17.22
CA LYS A 193 7.81 6.65 -16.07
C LYS A 193 9.00 7.53 -16.33
N PHE A 194 8.88 8.79 -16.00
CA PHE A 194 9.96 9.78 -16.05
C PHE A 194 10.05 10.51 -14.72
N ASP A 195 11.26 10.61 -14.20
CA ASP A 195 11.57 11.35 -12.98
C ASP A 195 12.63 12.41 -13.27
N ARG A 196 12.47 13.57 -12.66
CA ARG A 196 13.48 14.62 -12.62
C ARG A 196 13.52 15.28 -11.25
N ARG A 197 14.73 15.55 -10.77
CA ARG A 197 14.97 16.23 -9.50
C ARG A 197 15.95 17.36 -9.67
N GLY A 198 15.72 18.46 -8.96
CA GLY A 198 16.70 19.51 -8.69
C GLY A 198 17.14 19.45 -7.24
N ASP A 199 17.76 20.51 -6.76
CA ASP A 199 18.27 20.58 -5.38
C ASP A 199 17.11 20.62 -4.36
N GLU A 200 16.03 21.36 -4.65
CA GLU A 200 14.90 21.57 -3.75
C GLU A 200 13.59 20.94 -4.24
N TRP A 201 13.56 20.38 -5.43
CA TRP A 201 12.34 19.84 -6.02
C TRP A 201 12.54 18.48 -6.70
N ALA A 202 11.46 17.72 -6.76
CA ALA A 202 11.39 16.51 -7.57
C ALA A 202 10.02 16.44 -8.27
N LEU A 203 9.99 15.89 -9.48
CA LEU A 203 8.82 15.69 -10.31
C LEU A 203 8.87 14.30 -10.93
N GLY A 204 7.74 13.61 -10.98
CA GLY A 204 7.56 12.35 -11.70
C GLY A 204 6.31 12.37 -12.57
N LEU A 205 6.42 11.76 -13.75
CA LEU A 205 5.32 11.57 -14.70
C LEU A 205 5.17 10.08 -14.98
N VAL A 206 3.92 9.63 -15.08
CA VAL A 206 3.58 8.22 -15.25
C VAL A 206 2.49 8.08 -16.30
N ALA A 207 2.64 7.11 -17.20
CA ALA A 207 1.60 6.69 -18.13
C ALA A 207 1.54 5.16 -18.16
N LEU A 208 0.35 4.58 -17.98
CA LEU A 208 0.11 3.14 -18.10
C LEU A 208 -0.92 2.88 -19.18
N LYS A 209 -0.60 2.01 -20.13
CA LYS A 209 -1.54 1.51 -21.13
C LYS A 209 -1.64 -0.01 -21.01
N ALA A 210 -2.83 -0.49 -20.64
CA ALA A 210 -3.19 -1.90 -20.69
C ALA A 210 -4.09 -2.16 -21.92
N PRO A 211 -4.15 -3.41 -22.42
CA PRO A 211 -5.10 -3.80 -23.46
C PRO A 211 -6.53 -3.47 -23.03
N ASP A 212 -7.36 -3.10 -23.97
CA ASP A 212 -8.81 -2.90 -23.83
C ASP A 212 -9.25 -1.93 -22.71
N THR A 213 -8.31 -1.15 -22.18
CA THR A 213 -8.60 -0.13 -21.16
C THR A 213 -8.05 1.23 -21.57
N PRO A 214 -8.75 2.34 -21.25
CA PRO A 214 -8.19 3.67 -21.41
C PRO A 214 -6.89 3.83 -20.61
N ALA A 215 -5.94 4.60 -21.15
CA ALA A 215 -4.67 4.83 -20.49
C ALA A 215 -4.88 5.54 -19.14
N PHE A 216 -4.07 5.16 -18.14
CA PHE A 216 -3.90 5.91 -16.90
C PHE A 216 -2.79 6.95 -17.09
N TYR A 217 -2.95 8.12 -16.49
CA TYR A 217 -1.91 9.14 -16.39
C TYR A 217 -1.74 9.56 -14.94
N GLY A 218 -0.49 9.66 -14.50
CA GLY A 218 -0.12 10.08 -13.16
C GLY A 218 0.97 11.15 -13.19
N ALA A 219 0.95 12.03 -12.19
CA ALA A 219 2.02 12.97 -11.93
C ALA A 219 2.19 13.13 -10.43
N TYR A 220 3.41 13.34 -9.97
CA TYR A 220 3.69 13.69 -8.59
C TYR A 220 4.87 14.64 -8.52
N GLY A 221 4.92 15.40 -7.46
CA GLY A 221 6.03 16.32 -7.23
C GLY A 221 6.11 16.74 -5.77
N GLN A 222 7.27 17.27 -5.44
CA GLN A 222 7.54 17.87 -4.14
C GLN A 222 8.51 19.03 -4.28
N ASN A 223 8.41 19.98 -3.36
CA ASN A 223 9.29 21.13 -3.29
C ASN A 223 9.62 21.45 -1.83
N THR A 224 10.90 21.54 -1.52
CA THR A 224 11.44 21.96 -0.21
C THR A 224 11.48 23.48 -0.18
N LEU A 225 10.57 24.10 0.57
CA LEU A 225 10.51 25.56 0.69
C LEU A 225 11.49 26.11 1.72
N SER A 226 11.85 25.30 2.70
CA SER A 226 12.86 25.58 3.72
C SER A 226 13.36 24.26 4.30
N ASP A 227 14.39 24.31 5.14
CA ASP A 227 14.93 23.12 5.85
C ASP A 227 13.85 22.37 6.65
N ALA A 228 12.78 23.04 7.01
CA ALA A 228 11.69 22.48 7.81
C ALA A 228 10.41 22.18 7.01
N LEU A 229 10.15 22.85 5.88
CA LEU A 229 8.86 22.82 5.19
C LEU A 229 8.96 22.22 3.79
N LEU A 230 8.28 21.11 3.60
CA LEU A 230 8.11 20.39 2.32
C LEU A 230 6.66 20.54 1.86
N LEU A 231 6.46 20.97 0.62
CA LEU A 231 5.18 20.86 -0.08
C LEU A 231 5.22 19.73 -1.10
N TYR A 232 4.10 19.03 -1.29
CA TYR A 232 4.01 17.95 -2.27
C TYR A 232 2.61 17.76 -2.81
N GLY A 233 2.51 17.05 -3.93
CA GLY A 233 1.23 16.71 -4.52
C GLY A 233 1.30 15.54 -5.48
N GLU A 234 0.15 14.95 -5.72
CA GLU A 234 -0.04 13.85 -6.66
C GLU A 234 -1.32 14.04 -7.45
N LEU A 235 -1.30 13.60 -8.69
CA LEU A 235 -2.45 13.57 -9.59
C LEU A 235 -2.53 12.20 -10.24
N GLY A 236 -3.75 11.66 -10.37
CA GLY A 236 -4.04 10.47 -11.15
C GLY A 236 -5.28 10.69 -12.01
N SER A 237 -5.25 10.28 -13.27
CA SER A 237 -6.39 10.34 -14.17
C SER A 237 -6.67 8.96 -14.73
N SER A 238 -7.82 8.41 -14.40
CA SER A 238 -8.20 7.02 -14.72
C SER A 238 -9.67 6.87 -15.06
N THR A 239 -10.00 5.68 -15.58
CA THR A 239 -11.36 5.15 -15.69
C THR A 239 -11.42 3.90 -14.82
N GLN A 240 -12.59 3.56 -14.31
CA GLN A 240 -12.83 2.29 -13.64
C GLN A 240 -13.52 1.32 -14.59
N PRO A 241 -13.08 0.06 -14.72
CA PRO A 241 -13.74 -0.94 -15.58
C PRO A 241 -15.17 -1.21 -15.14
N VAL A 242 -15.39 -1.20 -13.83
CA VAL A 242 -16.69 -1.38 -13.20
C VAL A 242 -16.81 -0.36 -12.08
N ALA A 243 -17.89 0.40 -12.08
CA ALA A 243 -18.19 1.39 -11.04
C ALA A 243 -19.62 1.23 -10.55
N LEU A 244 -19.81 1.05 -9.25
CA LEU A 244 -21.12 1.12 -8.62
C LEU A 244 -21.58 2.58 -8.61
N GLN A 245 -22.73 2.84 -9.17
CA GLN A 245 -23.38 4.16 -9.13
C GLN A 245 -24.41 4.17 -8.00
N SER A 246 -24.34 5.19 -7.16
CA SER A 246 -25.33 5.48 -6.13
C SER A 246 -25.96 6.83 -6.39
N PRO A 247 -27.05 6.91 -7.19
CA PRO A 247 -27.73 8.19 -7.46
C PRO A 247 -28.16 8.86 -6.14
N ALA A 248 -28.11 10.20 -6.09
CA ALA A 248 -28.56 10.94 -4.91
C ALA A 248 -30.07 10.76 -4.64
N ASP A 249 -30.85 10.58 -5.69
CA ASP A 249 -32.27 10.24 -5.58
C ASP A 249 -32.44 8.80 -5.16
N ILE A 250 -32.98 8.57 -3.94
CA ILE A 250 -33.16 7.23 -3.34
C ILE A 250 -34.17 6.36 -4.10
N SER A 251 -35.07 6.94 -4.90
CA SER A 251 -36.00 6.19 -5.72
C SER A 251 -35.33 5.40 -6.85
N GLN A 252 -34.13 5.81 -7.26
CA GLN A 252 -33.33 5.13 -8.26
C GLN A 252 -32.50 4.00 -7.59
N PRO A 253 -32.41 2.81 -8.18
CA PRO A 253 -31.62 1.71 -7.63
C PRO A 253 -30.11 1.94 -7.80
N PHE A 254 -29.30 1.08 -7.15
CA PHE A 254 -27.91 0.90 -7.56
C PHE A 254 -27.84 0.48 -9.02
N THR A 255 -26.88 1.05 -9.74
CA THR A 255 -26.56 0.60 -11.09
C THR A 255 -25.05 0.34 -11.19
N VAL A 256 -24.68 -0.68 -11.96
CA VAL A 256 -23.27 -0.99 -12.22
C VAL A 256 -22.95 -0.48 -13.62
N GLN A 257 -22.04 0.48 -13.67
CA GLN A 257 -21.60 1.07 -14.93
C GLN A 257 -20.29 0.42 -15.37
N ALA A 258 -20.29 -0.19 -16.53
CA ALA A 258 -19.07 -0.61 -17.20
C ALA A 258 -18.36 0.62 -17.81
N ASN A 259 -17.03 0.65 -17.66
CA ASN A 259 -16.18 1.72 -18.19
C ASN A 259 -16.65 3.12 -17.75
N SER A 260 -16.44 3.43 -16.48
CA SER A 260 -16.78 4.75 -15.92
C SER A 260 -16.15 5.89 -16.73
N PRO A 261 -16.72 7.09 -16.72
CA PRO A 261 -16.06 8.28 -17.26
C PRO A 261 -14.69 8.47 -16.63
N ARG A 262 -13.75 9.04 -17.38
CA ARG A 262 -12.45 9.43 -16.85
C ARG A 262 -12.64 10.44 -15.72
N ARG A 263 -11.97 10.18 -14.60
CA ARG A 263 -11.99 11.04 -13.41
C ARG A 263 -10.57 11.31 -12.96
N THR A 264 -10.40 12.40 -12.25
CA THR A 264 -9.12 12.81 -11.64
C THR A 264 -9.19 12.62 -10.13
N THR A 265 -8.15 12.03 -9.59
CA THR A 265 -7.89 12.00 -8.16
C THR A 265 -6.66 12.86 -7.90
N ALA A 266 -6.73 13.75 -6.91
CA ALA A 266 -5.68 14.72 -6.59
C ALA A 266 -5.38 14.70 -5.09
N LEU A 267 -4.10 14.78 -4.74
CA LEU A 267 -3.64 14.94 -3.37
C LEU A 267 -2.72 16.15 -3.30
N LEU A 268 -2.92 17.00 -2.30
CA LEU A 268 -2.02 18.09 -1.92
C LEU A 268 -1.63 17.91 -0.47
N GLY A 269 -0.35 18.07 -0.18
CA GLY A 269 0.20 17.89 1.16
C GLY A 269 1.30 18.87 1.52
N ALA A 270 1.45 19.08 2.80
CA ALA A 270 2.55 19.81 3.41
C ALA A 270 3.10 19.00 4.59
N ALA A 271 4.41 18.98 4.76
CA ALA A 271 5.08 18.37 5.90
C ALA A 271 6.03 19.37 6.54
N TYR A 272 5.92 19.51 7.84
CA TYR A 272 6.80 20.37 8.66
C TYR A 272 7.60 19.50 9.63
N THR A 273 8.90 19.69 9.64
CA THR A 273 9.83 19.02 10.57
C THR A 273 10.25 20.00 11.65
N PHE A 274 9.95 19.67 12.90
CA PHE A 274 10.32 20.46 14.07
C PHE A 274 11.81 20.30 14.43
N GLU A 275 12.36 21.19 15.21
CA GLU A 275 13.76 21.14 15.69
C GLU A 275 14.08 19.85 16.46
N ASN A 276 13.10 19.26 17.16
CA ASN A 276 13.21 17.97 17.84
C ASN A 276 13.08 16.76 16.92
N SER A 277 13.15 16.97 15.61
CA SER A 277 13.02 15.96 14.56
C SER A 277 11.68 15.21 14.49
N GLN A 278 10.66 15.69 15.18
CA GLN A 278 9.27 15.26 14.93
C GLN A 278 8.78 15.86 13.62
N SER A 279 7.84 15.21 12.96
CA SER A 279 7.23 15.77 11.76
C SER A 279 5.71 15.73 11.83
N LEU A 280 5.08 16.77 11.29
CA LEU A 280 3.64 16.90 11.11
C LEU A 280 3.34 17.04 9.62
N SER A 281 2.53 16.16 9.07
CA SER A 281 2.05 16.24 7.68
C SER A 281 0.55 16.46 7.68
N VAL A 282 0.08 17.29 6.74
CA VAL A 282 -1.32 17.56 6.47
C VAL A 282 -1.58 17.31 5.00
N GLU A 283 -2.61 16.52 4.68
CA GLU A 283 -2.99 16.19 3.30
C GLU A 283 -4.47 16.42 3.08
N TYR A 284 -4.80 16.98 1.93
CA TYR A 284 -6.14 16.98 1.36
C TYR A 284 -6.16 16.09 0.13
N LEU A 285 -7.11 15.16 0.07
CA LEU A 285 -7.33 14.28 -1.07
C LEU A 285 -8.72 14.55 -1.66
N HIS A 286 -8.77 14.75 -2.97
CA HIS A 286 -10.00 14.73 -3.77
C HIS A 286 -10.01 13.50 -4.66
N ASP A 287 -10.97 12.58 -4.47
CA ASP A 287 -11.18 11.42 -5.35
C ASP A 287 -12.40 11.64 -6.25
N GLY A 288 -12.15 11.92 -7.52
CA GLY A 288 -13.21 12.11 -8.50
C GLY A 288 -14.10 10.89 -8.74
N HIS A 289 -13.69 9.69 -8.31
CA HIS A 289 -14.47 8.45 -8.37
C HIS A 289 -15.39 8.25 -7.15
N GLY A 290 -15.13 8.94 -6.04
CA GLY A 290 -15.94 8.87 -4.83
C GLY A 290 -17.31 9.51 -4.94
N TYR A 291 -18.14 9.32 -3.96
CA TYR A 291 -19.50 9.84 -3.88
C TYR A 291 -19.53 11.25 -3.25
N THR A 292 -20.47 12.07 -3.71
CA THR A 292 -20.85 13.29 -2.97
C THR A 292 -21.58 12.90 -1.68
N ALA A 293 -21.73 13.83 -0.73
CA ALA A 293 -22.46 13.60 0.51
C ALA A 293 -23.87 13.03 0.30
N ALA A 294 -24.61 13.55 -0.70
CA ALA A 294 -25.95 13.04 -1.05
C ALA A 294 -25.91 11.62 -1.60
N GLN A 295 -24.93 11.30 -2.44
CA GLN A 295 -24.75 9.97 -3.02
C GLN A 295 -24.30 8.95 -1.96
N GLU A 296 -23.44 9.36 -1.04
CA GLU A 296 -22.97 8.53 0.07
C GLU A 296 -24.10 8.21 1.06
N ASN A 297 -24.91 9.22 1.40
CA ASN A 297 -26.11 8.97 2.20
C ASN A 297 -27.08 7.99 1.52
N SER A 298 -27.33 8.17 0.22
CA SER A 298 -28.16 7.27 -0.57
C SER A 298 -27.57 5.86 -0.69
N TYR A 299 -26.25 5.74 -0.73
CA TYR A 299 -25.54 4.46 -0.73
C TYR A 299 -25.85 3.66 0.53
N PHE A 300 -25.70 4.26 1.70
CA PHE A 300 -26.02 3.59 2.96
C PHE A 300 -27.49 3.26 3.11
N GLN A 301 -28.39 4.09 2.60
CA GLN A 301 -29.82 3.79 2.61
C GLN A 301 -30.17 2.55 1.75
N ARG A 302 -29.57 2.44 0.54
CA ARG A 302 -29.76 1.26 -0.32
C ARG A 302 -29.07 0.01 0.21
N ALA A 303 -27.95 0.18 0.91
CA ALA A 303 -27.22 -0.91 1.52
C ALA A 303 -28.08 -1.68 2.57
N ILE A 304 -29.08 -1.05 3.18
CA ILE A 304 -30.01 -1.75 4.10
C ILE A 304 -30.69 -2.93 3.41
N THR A 305 -31.08 -2.79 2.15
CA THR A 305 -31.76 -3.85 1.38
C THR A 305 -30.83 -4.65 0.48
N GLN A 306 -29.66 -4.07 0.10
CA GLN A 306 -28.71 -4.67 -0.83
C GLN A 306 -27.25 -4.59 -0.28
N PRO A 307 -26.98 -5.09 0.94
CA PRO A 307 -25.66 -4.94 1.55
C PRO A 307 -24.56 -5.65 0.77
N GLY A 308 -24.84 -6.79 0.14
CA GLY A 308 -23.86 -7.54 -0.65
C GLY A 308 -23.37 -6.79 -1.88
N ILE A 309 -24.25 -6.07 -2.59
CA ILE A 309 -23.85 -5.23 -3.73
C ILE A 309 -23.04 -4.02 -3.23
N ALA A 310 -23.52 -3.38 -2.17
CA ALA A 310 -22.85 -2.25 -1.57
C ALA A 310 -21.43 -2.62 -1.14
N LEU A 311 -21.27 -3.68 -0.36
CA LEU A 311 -19.97 -4.11 0.16
C LEU A 311 -19.03 -4.61 -0.95
N GLY A 312 -19.55 -5.42 -1.89
CA GLY A 312 -18.72 -6.08 -2.90
C GLY A 312 -18.31 -5.21 -4.08
N GLN A 313 -18.98 -4.06 -4.30
CA GLN A 313 -18.72 -3.19 -5.45
C GLN A 313 -18.52 -1.71 -5.06
N ALA A 314 -18.27 -1.44 -3.79
CA ALA A 314 -17.95 -0.09 -3.32
C ALA A 314 -16.74 0.50 -4.06
N PRO A 315 -16.69 1.82 -4.28
CA PRO A 315 -15.46 2.48 -4.70
C PRO A 315 -14.36 2.32 -3.64
N ARG A 316 -13.10 2.48 -4.04
CA ARG A 316 -11.91 2.36 -3.16
C ARG A 316 -11.96 3.29 -1.95
N LEU A 317 -12.47 4.48 -2.14
CA LEU A 317 -12.86 5.44 -1.12
C LEU A 317 -14.31 5.81 -1.38
N LEU A 318 -15.12 5.85 -0.32
CA LEU A 318 -16.55 6.07 -0.49
C LEU A 318 -16.86 7.53 -0.83
N GLY A 319 -16.26 8.46 -0.06
CA GLY A 319 -16.40 9.90 -0.29
C GLY A 319 -15.44 10.42 -1.35
N ARG A 320 -15.62 11.71 -1.68
CA ARG A 320 -14.72 12.43 -2.60
C ARG A 320 -13.60 13.14 -1.90
N ASP A 321 -13.86 13.68 -0.73
CA ASP A 321 -12.98 14.66 -0.11
C ASP A 321 -12.54 14.18 1.26
N TYR A 322 -11.22 14.18 1.49
CA TYR A 322 -10.60 13.69 2.71
C TYR A 322 -9.56 14.65 3.23
N LEU A 323 -9.48 14.73 4.56
CA LEU A 323 -8.37 15.33 5.29
C LEU A 323 -7.60 14.22 6.00
N HIS A 324 -6.27 14.26 5.90
CA HIS A 324 -5.40 13.33 6.59
C HIS A 324 -4.26 14.07 7.28
N LEU A 325 -4.01 13.72 8.54
CA LEU A 325 -2.95 14.27 9.37
C LEU A 325 -2.05 13.13 9.85
N VAL A 326 -0.76 13.36 9.83
CA VAL A 326 0.24 12.43 10.38
C VAL A 326 1.19 13.22 11.27
N TRP A 327 1.25 12.86 12.54
CA TRP A 327 2.26 13.35 13.47
C TRP A 327 3.12 12.18 13.93
N GLN A 328 4.43 12.28 13.79
CA GLN A 328 5.35 11.19 14.07
C GLN A 328 6.65 11.65 14.69
N SER A 329 7.26 10.74 15.45
CA SER A 329 8.61 10.93 15.99
C SER A 329 9.67 10.80 14.90
N ASN A 330 10.91 11.10 15.24
CA ASN A 330 12.05 10.80 14.38
C ASN A 330 12.14 9.29 14.10
N LEU A 331 12.16 8.94 12.80
CA LEU A 331 12.32 7.55 12.33
C LEU A 331 13.69 6.94 12.70
N MET A 332 14.68 7.78 12.95
CA MET A 332 16.05 7.36 13.28
C MET A 332 16.30 7.32 14.79
N ALA A 333 15.27 7.45 15.62
CA ALA A 333 15.43 7.36 17.06
C ALA A 333 15.80 5.93 17.49
N GLU A 334 16.90 5.78 18.23
CA GLU A 334 17.43 4.48 18.65
C GLU A 334 16.52 3.72 19.63
N THR A 335 15.68 4.44 20.38
CA THR A 335 14.87 3.87 21.46
C THR A 335 13.47 3.46 21.03
N GLY A 336 12.98 3.99 19.91
CA GLY A 336 11.65 3.68 19.42
C GLY A 336 11.09 4.74 18.48
N TYR A 337 9.94 4.42 17.94
CA TYR A 337 9.23 5.23 16.96
C TYR A 337 7.74 5.25 17.28
N TRP A 338 7.08 6.38 17.11
CA TRP A 338 5.64 6.48 17.19
C TRP A 338 5.06 7.32 16.06
N ARG A 339 3.81 7.04 15.72
CA ARG A 339 3.08 7.71 14.65
C ARG A 339 1.61 7.79 15.01
N LEU A 340 1.04 8.99 14.97
CA LEU A 340 -0.38 9.26 15.11
C LEU A 340 -0.93 9.68 13.76
N MET A 341 -2.04 9.09 13.35
CA MET A 341 -2.69 9.35 12.08
C MET A 341 -4.16 9.66 12.33
N PHE A 342 -4.64 10.74 11.76
CA PHE A 342 -6.05 11.10 11.77
C PHE A 342 -6.54 11.23 10.33
N SER A 343 -7.63 10.57 9.99
CA SER A 343 -8.28 10.66 8.68
C SER A 343 -9.73 11.06 8.86
N ARG A 344 -10.22 11.93 8.00
CA ARG A 344 -11.61 12.37 7.98
C ARG A 344 -12.17 12.33 6.57
N ASN A 345 -13.29 11.65 6.38
CA ASN A 345 -14.13 11.81 5.21
C ASN A 345 -14.94 13.11 5.38
N LEU A 346 -14.77 14.08 4.48
CA LEU A 346 -15.44 15.38 4.56
C LEU A 346 -16.88 15.33 4.04
N ASN A 347 -17.30 14.24 3.39
CA ASN A 347 -18.63 14.06 2.85
C ASN A 347 -19.61 13.47 3.89
N ASP A 348 -19.21 12.43 4.63
CA ASP A 348 -20.02 11.79 5.67
C ASP A 348 -19.63 12.19 7.10
N HIS A 349 -18.53 12.94 7.24
CA HIS A 349 -17.95 13.40 8.50
C HIS A 349 -17.43 12.29 9.43
N GLY A 350 -17.32 11.04 8.96
CA GLY A 350 -16.67 9.95 9.68
C GLY A 350 -15.17 10.20 9.86
N ASN A 351 -14.63 9.74 10.98
CA ASN A 351 -13.21 9.91 11.29
C ASN A 351 -12.56 8.57 11.62
N GLU A 352 -11.26 8.50 11.48
CA GLU A 352 -10.43 7.40 11.97
C GLU A 352 -9.18 7.97 12.63
N LEU A 353 -8.91 7.54 13.86
CA LEU A 353 -7.65 7.76 14.55
C LEU A 353 -6.87 6.44 14.54
N ALA A 354 -5.64 6.46 14.06
CA ALA A 354 -4.74 5.32 14.15
C ALA A 354 -3.46 5.74 14.88
N SER A 355 -2.96 4.87 15.75
CA SER A 355 -1.74 5.08 16.53
C SER A 355 -0.83 3.87 16.39
N TYR A 356 0.38 4.08 15.94
CA TYR A 356 1.45 3.10 15.91
C TYR A 356 2.54 3.50 16.88
N GLY A 357 3.04 2.54 17.64
CA GLY A 357 4.20 2.70 18.52
C GLY A 357 5.10 1.48 18.43
N GLU A 358 6.41 1.71 18.43
CA GLU A 358 7.43 0.68 18.45
C GLU A 358 8.50 1.07 19.46
N THR A 359 8.97 0.13 20.25
CA THR A 359 10.07 0.32 21.21
C THR A 359 11.11 -0.78 21.05
N VAL A 360 12.37 -0.41 21.11
CA VAL A 360 13.50 -1.34 21.06
C VAL A 360 13.69 -1.95 22.44
N LEU A 361 13.53 -3.25 22.56
CA LEU A 361 13.75 -4.01 23.80
C LEU A 361 15.19 -4.51 23.90
N SER A 362 15.80 -4.82 22.77
CA SER A 362 17.20 -5.21 22.65
C SER A 362 17.69 -4.92 21.22
N PRO A 363 18.99 -5.02 20.91
CA PRO A 363 19.51 -4.78 19.55
C PRO A 363 18.86 -5.62 18.44
N LYS A 364 18.20 -6.73 18.81
CA LYS A 364 17.53 -7.62 17.84
C LYS A 364 16.02 -7.69 18.02
N ILE A 365 15.45 -7.13 19.07
CA ILE A 365 14.03 -7.31 19.41
C ILE A 365 13.38 -5.96 19.61
N SER A 366 12.28 -5.72 18.90
CA SER A 366 11.38 -4.59 19.13
C SER A 366 9.96 -5.08 19.40
N ALA A 367 9.27 -4.41 20.32
CA ALA A 367 7.84 -4.59 20.52
C ALA A 367 7.09 -3.45 19.83
N TYR A 368 5.90 -3.74 19.31
CA TYR A 368 5.06 -2.71 18.67
C TYR A 368 3.59 -2.89 18.98
N ALA A 369 2.86 -1.79 18.83
CA ALA A 369 1.42 -1.74 18.94
C ALA A 369 0.84 -0.88 17.81
N LEU A 370 -0.31 -1.31 17.24
CA LEU A 370 -1.11 -0.52 16.31
C LEU A 370 -2.56 -0.54 16.79
N ALA A 371 -3.08 0.63 17.15
CA ALA A 371 -4.48 0.82 17.48
C ALA A 371 -5.17 1.60 16.35
N VAL A 372 -6.36 1.17 15.95
CA VAL A 372 -7.21 1.87 14.98
C VAL A 372 -8.58 2.06 15.59
N LEU A 373 -9.02 3.32 15.65
CA LEU A 373 -10.23 3.78 16.33
C LEU A 373 -11.09 4.59 15.35
N PRO A 374 -11.89 3.93 14.50
CA PRO A 374 -12.92 4.61 13.72
C PRO A 374 -13.94 5.28 14.64
N GLN A 375 -14.35 6.49 14.27
CA GLN A 375 -15.35 7.26 15.01
C GLN A 375 -16.50 7.61 14.08
N GLY A 376 -17.72 7.37 14.56
CA GLY A 376 -18.93 7.63 13.80
C GLY A 376 -19.99 6.53 13.99
N ASN A 377 -20.99 6.50 13.12
CA ASN A 377 -22.08 5.55 13.14
C ASN A 377 -21.98 4.53 11.98
N ALA A 378 -22.96 3.62 11.88
CA ALA A 378 -22.99 2.57 10.86
C ALA A 378 -23.15 3.08 9.41
N ARG A 379 -23.42 4.37 9.22
CA ARG A 379 -23.59 5.04 7.92
C ARG A 379 -22.41 5.96 7.57
N GLN A 380 -21.25 5.70 8.14
CA GLN A 380 -20.04 6.47 7.87
C GLN A 380 -18.90 5.51 7.52
N GLU A 381 -18.16 5.83 6.45
CA GLU A 381 -17.19 4.96 5.81
C GLU A 381 -16.23 4.27 6.79
N PHE A 382 -15.53 5.05 7.61
CA PHE A 382 -14.50 4.49 8.49
C PHE A 382 -15.07 3.57 9.58
N SER A 383 -16.28 3.84 10.03
CA SER A 383 -16.90 3.14 11.16
C SER A 383 -17.99 2.14 10.77
N ALA A 384 -18.26 1.95 9.47
CA ALA A 384 -19.33 1.09 8.99
C ALA A 384 -19.15 -0.41 9.33
N LEU A 385 -17.90 -0.89 9.43
CA LEU A 385 -17.58 -2.30 9.60
C LEU A 385 -16.92 -2.63 10.95
N VAL A 386 -16.02 -1.75 11.42
CA VAL A 386 -15.20 -1.97 12.62
C VAL A 386 -15.34 -0.77 13.55
N GLN A 387 -15.49 -1.02 14.85
CA GLN A 387 -15.51 0.02 15.87
C GLN A 387 -14.12 0.33 16.41
N ARG A 388 -13.27 -0.67 16.57
CA ARG A 388 -11.90 -0.53 17.00
C ARG A 388 -11.08 -1.78 16.71
N SER A 389 -9.78 -1.63 16.56
CA SER A 389 -8.87 -2.76 16.53
C SER A 389 -7.56 -2.43 17.23
N LEU A 390 -6.95 -3.46 17.83
CA LEU A 390 -5.65 -3.41 18.47
C LEU A 390 -4.79 -4.56 17.96
N THR A 391 -3.60 -4.24 17.51
CA THR A 391 -2.56 -5.21 17.15
C THR A 391 -1.38 -5.02 18.09
N LEU A 392 -0.89 -6.11 18.68
CA LEU A 392 0.31 -6.14 19.50
C LEU A 392 1.27 -7.18 18.94
N GLY A 393 2.54 -6.86 18.87
CA GLY A 393 3.50 -7.79 18.30
C GLY A 393 4.96 -7.52 18.65
N LEU A 394 5.78 -8.44 18.19
CA LEU A 394 7.24 -8.42 18.30
C LEU A 394 7.85 -8.51 16.91
N LYS A 395 9.00 -7.87 16.75
CA LYS A 395 9.91 -8.00 15.60
C LYS A 395 11.23 -8.53 16.12
N ILE A 396 11.78 -9.52 15.43
CA ILE A 396 13.07 -10.11 15.76
C ILE A 396 13.94 -10.04 14.52
N ALA A 397 15.01 -9.24 14.57
CA ALA A 397 16.00 -9.16 13.50
C ALA A 397 16.86 -10.43 13.49
N LEU A 398 16.97 -11.04 12.33
CA LEU A 398 17.89 -12.14 12.05
C LEU A 398 19.22 -11.58 11.54
N PRO A 399 20.32 -12.31 11.76
CA PRO A 399 21.65 -11.87 11.35
C PRO A 399 21.68 -11.60 9.85
#